data_edb024d7d9df2fe384f9e153a9ec459e
#
_entry.id   edb024d7d9df2fe384f9e153a9ec459e
#
_cell.length_a   1.000
_cell.length_b   1.000
_cell.length_c   1.000
_cell.angle_alpha   90.00
_cell.angle_beta   90.00
_cell.angle_gamma   90.00
#
_symmetry.space_group_name_H-M   'P 1'
#
loop_
_entity.id
_entity.type
_entity.pdbx_description
1 polymer ?
#
loop_
_entity_poly.entity_id
_entity_poly.type
_entity_poly.pdbx_seq_one_letter_code
_entity_poly.pdbx_strand_id
1 'polypeptide(L)'
;CSIWGALRAAVAICYDIEFPLPVRAQWSAGARLFLVPSCTDTAAGATRVRVGCLARALENRSFVVQSVTAGDAPWTPVLDANTGHAAVIAPMDAGFPADGMLAETGDADLWAIADIDVEALEASRGAAQVANDRDWPRQQQPALVCATVASLR
;
A
#
# COMPACT_ATOMS: atom_id res chain seq x y z
N CYS A 1 9.09 -14.51 15.99
CA CYS A 1 10.43 -14.80 15.47
C CYS A 1 10.82 -13.73 14.49
N SER A 2 11.65 -12.77 14.88
CA SER A 2 12.11 -11.71 14.00
C SER A 2 13.27 -12.23 13.15
N ILE A 3 13.00 -12.68 11.95
CA ILE A 3 14.03 -12.96 10.94
C ILE A 3 14.58 -11.63 10.35
N TRP A 4 13.94 -10.51 10.63
CA TRP A 4 14.12 -9.21 10.01
C TRP A 4 14.62 -8.10 10.96
N GLY A 5 15.29 -8.45 12.05
CA GLY A 5 15.74 -7.46 13.05
C GLY A 5 14.55 -6.75 13.71
N ALA A 6 14.55 -5.43 13.77
CA ALA A 6 13.49 -4.62 14.38
C ALA A 6 12.29 -4.36 13.44
N LEU A 7 12.30 -4.83 12.18
CA LEU A 7 11.23 -4.60 11.23
C LEU A 7 9.97 -5.42 11.59
N ARG A 8 8.85 -4.72 11.77
CA ARG A 8 7.54 -5.34 11.89
C ARG A 8 6.81 -5.26 10.57
N ALA A 9 6.43 -6.44 10.04
CA ALA A 9 5.59 -6.56 8.87
C ALA A 9 4.16 -6.96 9.27
N ALA A 10 3.20 -6.52 8.46
CA ALA A 10 1.80 -6.92 8.56
C ALA A 10 1.29 -7.40 7.21
N VAL A 11 0.17 -8.10 7.20
CA VAL A 11 -0.46 -8.62 5.98
C VAL A 11 -1.83 -8.00 5.80
N ALA A 12 -2.13 -7.53 4.58
CA ALA A 12 -3.45 -7.11 4.14
C ALA A 12 -3.75 -7.83 2.82
N ILE A 13 -4.70 -8.77 2.82
CA ILE A 13 -4.92 -9.66 1.69
C ILE A 13 -5.86 -9.01 0.68
N CYS A 14 -5.39 -8.77 -0.55
CA CYS A 14 -6.19 -8.37 -1.69
C CYS A 14 -7.13 -7.19 -1.35
N TYR A 15 -8.44 -7.48 -1.22
CA TYR A 15 -9.49 -6.52 -0.89
C TYR A 15 -9.26 -5.75 0.43
N ASP A 16 -8.56 -6.34 1.41
CA ASP A 16 -8.31 -5.70 2.71
C ASP A 16 -7.54 -4.37 2.55
N ILE A 17 -6.66 -4.28 1.55
CA ILE A 17 -5.85 -3.07 1.32
C ILE A 17 -6.67 -1.87 0.87
N GLU A 18 -7.88 -2.09 0.35
CA GLU A 18 -8.79 -1.01 -0.07
C GLU A 18 -9.34 -0.23 1.14
N PHE A 19 -9.24 -0.78 2.36
CA PHE A 19 -9.76 -0.17 3.58
C PHE A 19 -8.66 0.45 4.44
N PRO A 20 -8.73 1.76 4.77
CA PRO A 20 -7.65 2.43 5.51
C PRO A 20 -7.54 2.01 6.97
N LEU A 21 -8.66 1.78 7.66
CA LEU A 21 -8.64 1.60 9.12
C LEU A 21 -7.94 0.33 9.60
N PRO A 22 -8.12 -0.86 8.99
CA PRO A 22 -7.39 -2.06 9.39
C PRO A 22 -5.88 -1.90 9.24
N VAL A 23 -5.43 -1.34 8.11
CA VAL A 23 -4.01 -1.09 7.85
C VAL A 23 -3.45 -0.03 8.82
N ARG A 24 -4.24 1.00 9.13
CA ARG A 24 -3.86 2.00 10.13
C ARG A 24 -3.71 1.40 11.53
N ALA A 25 -4.56 0.46 11.91
CA ALA A 25 -4.44 -0.26 13.18
C ALA A 25 -3.15 -1.08 13.24
N GLN A 26 -2.80 -1.77 12.16
CA GLN A 26 -1.55 -2.52 12.04
C GLN A 26 -0.32 -1.59 12.12
N TRP A 27 -0.38 -0.42 11.46
CA TRP A 27 0.67 0.60 11.56
C TRP A 27 0.83 1.11 13.00
N SER A 28 -0.27 1.37 13.69
CA SER A 28 -0.27 1.81 15.09
C SER A 28 0.32 0.75 16.02
N ALA A 29 0.21 -0.52 15.67
CA ALA A 29 0.87 -1.64 16.34
C ALA A 29 2.37 -1.77 15.98
N GLY A 30 2.90 -0.89 15.14
CA GLY A 30 4.31 -0.78 14.79
C GLY A 30 4.71 -1.37 13.45
N ALA A 31 3.77 -1.79 12.59
CA ALA A 31 4.10 -2.25 11.24
C ALA A 31 4.66 -1.09 10.40
N ARG A 32 5.71 -1.39 9.61
CA ARG A 32 6.35 -0.46 8.68
C ARG A 32 6.46 -1.04 7.27
N LEU A 33 6.14 -2.32 7.13
CA LEU A 33 6.06 -3.04 5.88
C LEU A 33 4.72 -3.77 5.81
N PHE A 34 3.98 -3.57 4.72
CA PHE A 34 2.73 -4.28 4.46
C PHE A 34 2.93 -5.24 3.29
N LEU A 35 2.61 -6.50 3.51
CA LEU A 35 2.60 -7.54 2.47
C LEU A 35 1.17 -7.71 1.97
N VAL A 36 0.98 -7.57 0.65
CA VAL A 36 -0.34 -7.54 0.03
C VAL A 36 -0.43 -8.63 -1.04
N PRO A 37 -0.59 -9.90 -0.62
CA PRO A 37 -0.89 -10.96 -1.58
C PRO A 37 -2.28 -10.75 -2.15
N SER A 38 -2.42 -10.83 -3.47
CA SER A 38 -3.65 -10.51 -4.18
C SER A 38 -3.91 -11.46 -5.33
N CYS A 39 -5.20 -11.62 -5.63
CA CYS A 39 -5.67 -12.35 -6.79
C CYS A 39 -6.76 -11.52 -7.46
N THR A 40 -6.51 -11.06 -8.66
CA THR A 40 -7.43 -10.19 -9.42
C THR A 40 -7.63 -10.73 -10.83
N ASP A 41 -8.88 -10.87 -11.22
CA ASP A 41 -9.33 -11.42 -12.49
C ASP A 41 -9.65 -10.34 -13.53
N THR A 42 -9.69 -9.08 -13.12
CA THR A 42 -10.04 -7.94 -13.99
C THR A 42 -9.03 -6.80 -13.82
N ALA A 43 -8.83 -6.03 -14.88
CA ALA A 43 -8.01 -4.82 -14.84
C ALA A 43 -8.52 -3.81 -13.79
N ALA A 44 -9.84 -3.72 -13.60
CA ALA A 44 -10.42 -2.87 -12.57
C ALA A 44 -10.08 -3.36 -11.16
N GLY A 45 -10.08 -4.68 -10.92
CA GLY A 45 -9.65 -5.29 -9.66
C GLY A 45 -8.18 -5.02 -9.37
N ALA A 46 -7.32 -5.25 -10.35
CA ALA A 46 -5.88 -4.96 -10.26
C ALA A 46 -5.62 -3.48 -9.94
N THR A 47 -6.36 -2.58 -10.60
CA THR A 47 -6.24 -1.13 -10.37
C THR A 47 -6.67 -0.75 -8.95
N ARG A 48 -7.77 -1.31 -8.42
CA ARG A 48 -8.22 -1.00 -7.06
C ARG A 48 -7.18 -1.42 -6.02
N VAL A 49 -6.65 -2.64 -6.12
CA VAL A 49 -5.60 -3.11 -5.21
C VAL A 49 -4.36 -2.22 -5.30
N ARG A 50 -3.91 -1.88 -6.51
CA ARG A 50 -2.77 -0.97 -6.70
C ARG A 50 -3.00 0.40 -6.07
N VAL A 51 -4.16 1.00 -6.29
CA VAL A 51 -4.54 2.29 -5.69
C VAL A 51 -4.57 2.16 -4.16
N GLY A 52 -5.11 1.07 -3.63
CA GLY A 52 -5.08 0.77 -2.21
C GLY A 52 -3.64 0.72 -1.66
N CYS A 53 -2.74 0.01 -2.32
CA CYS A 53 -1.33 -0.10 -1.94
C CYS A 53 -0.65 1.27 -1.91
N LEU A 54 -0.81 2.07 -2.96
CA LEU A 54 -0.26 3.43 -3.04
C LEU A 54 -0.82 4.33 -1.93
N ALA A 55 -2.12 4.27 -1.69
CA ALA A 55 -2.76 5.06 -0.65
C ALA A 55 -2.25 4.67 0.76
N ARG A 56 -2.10 3.39 1.04
CA ARG A 56 -1.57 2.94 2.35
C ARG A 56 -0.11 3.31 2.54
N ALA A 57 0.72 3.24 1.49
CA ALA A 57 2.10 3.71 1.54
C ALA A 57 2.17 5.21 1.86
N LEU A 58 1.35 6.02 1.20
CA LEU A 58 1.24 7.47 1.39
C LEU A 58 0.78 7.82 2.82
N GLU A 59 -0.39 7.32 3.23
CA GLU A 59 -1.06 7.69 4.48
C GLU A 59 -0.25 7.32 5.72
N ASN A 60 0.43 6.18 5.67
CA ASN A 60 1.14 5.63 6.82
C ASN A 60 2.65 5.84 6.74
N ARG A 61 3.16 6.39 5.63
CA ARG A 61 4.60 6.50 5.38
C ARG A 61 5.31 5.17 5.64
N SER A 62 4.90 4.16 4.88
CA SER A 62 5.34 2.76 5.04
C SER A 62 5.67 2.15 3.70
N PHE A 63 6.47 1.10 3.71
CA PHE A 63 6.65 0.27 2.52
C PHE A 63 5.44 -0.65 2.34
N VAL A 64 5.07 -0.88 1.08
CA VAL A 64 4.04 -1.85 0.70
C VAL A 64 4.60 -2.75 -0.39
N VAL A 65 4.49 -4.05 -0.21
CA VAL A 65 4.86 -5.06 -1.21
C VAL A 65 3.59 -5.73 -1.72
N GLN A 66 3.22 -5.40 -2.93
CA GLN A 66 2.11 -6.02 -3.65
C GLN A 66 2.62 -7.23 -4.41
N SER A 67 2.00 -8.39 -4.21
CA SER A 67 2.24 -9.61 -4.97
C SER A 67 0.91 -10.10 -5.55
N VAL A 68 0.83 -10.25 -6.87
CA VAL A 68 -0.43 -10.54 -7.57
C VAL A 68 -0.28 -11.80 -8.40
N THR A 69 -1.30 -12.68 -8.37
CA THR A 69 -1.41 -13.73 -9.37
C THR A 69 -1.57 -13.12 -10.75
N ALA A 70 -0.88 -13.64 -11.75
CA ALA A 70 -0.95 -13.16 -13.12
C ALA A 70 -0.90 -14.33 -14.11
N GLY A 71 -1.50 -14.13 -15.28
CA GLY A 71 -1.56 -15.11 -16.35
C GLY A 71 -2.74 -16.06 -16.28
N ASP A 72 -2.80 -16.99 -17.22
CA ASP A 72 -3.91 -17.92 -17.38
C ASP A 72 -3.72 -19.16 -16.51
N ALA A 73 -4.82 -19.62 -15.91
CA ALA A 73 -4.89 -20.83 -15.08
C ALA A 73 -6.05 -21.73 -15.52
N PRO A 74 -6.02 -22.29 -16.74
CA PRO A 74 -7.15 -23.00 -17.35
C PRO A 74 -7.57 -24.28 -16.61
N TRP A 75 -6.79 -24.69 -15.61
CA TRP A 75 -7.12 -25.83 -14.74
C TRP A 75 -8.07 -25.48 -13.59
N THR A 76 -8.42 -24.21 -13.40
CA THR A 76 -9.38 -23.75 -12.41
C THR A 76 -10.55 -23.01 -13.08
N PRO A 77 -11.82 -23.38 -12.77
CA PRO A 77 -12.96 -22.71 -13.40
C PRO A 77 -13.35 -21.38 -12.74
N VAL A 78 -12.67 -20.99 -11.66
CA VAL A 78 -13.04 -19.80 -10.86
C VAL A 78 -12.08 -18.63 -11.09
N LEU A 79 -10.82 -18.92 -11.35
CA LEU A 79 -9.76 -17.93 -11.53
C LEU A 79 -8.90 -18.31 -12.72
N ASP A 80 -9.54 -18.57 -13.84
CA ASP A 80 -8.92 -19.02 -15.10
C ASP A 80 -8.06 -17.92 -15.75
N ALA A 81 -8.39 -16.66 -15.52
CA ALA A 81 -7.62 -15.52 -15.98
C ALA A 81 -7.25 -14.63 -14.78
N ASN A 82 -5.98 -14.22 -14.69
CA ASN A 82 -5.48 -13.37 -13.62
C ASN A 82 -4.68 -12.22 -14.23
N THR A 83 -4.85 -11.01 -13.68
CA THR A 83 -4.20 -9.81 -14.17
C THR A 83 -3.68 -8.96 -13.02
N GLY A 84 -2.56 -8.28 -13.24
CA GLY A 84 -1.94 -7.38 -12.28
C GLY A 84 -0.42 -7.50 -12.28
N HIS A 85 0.23 -6.60 -11.60
CA HIS A 85 1.68 -6.53 -11.51
C HIS A 85 2.11 -6.55 -10.05
N ALA A 86 3.22 -7.23 -9.76
CA ALA A 86 3.87 -7.13 -8.47
C ALA A 86 4.61 -5.79 -8.36
N ALA A 87 4.63 -5.21 -7.16
CA ALA A 87 5.28 -3.93 -6.95
C ALA A 87 5.84 -3.81 -5.52
N VAL A 88 6.95 -3.07 -5.40
CA VAL A 88 7.49 -2.60 -4.13
C VAL A 88 7.31 -1.09 -4.08
N ILE A 89 6.57 -0.62 -3.11
CA ILE A 89 6.08 0.75 -3.02
C ILE A 89 6.62 1.42 -1.75
N ALA A 90 7.09 2.65 -1.90
CA ALA A 90 7.55 3.53 -0.82
C ALA A 90 6.61 4.73 -0.66
N PRO A 91 6.73 5.53 0.42
CA PRO A 91 6.06 6.82 0.51
C PRO A 91 6.45 7.76 -0.65
N MET A 92 5.48 8.56 -1.12
CA MET A 92 5.70 9.58 -2.15
C MET A 92 6.11 10.88 -1.50
N ASP A 93 7.36 10.98 -1.03
CA ASP A 93 7.88 12.14 -0.33
C ASP A 93 9.41 12.22 -0.46
N ALA A 94 10.01 13.26 0.11
CA ALA A 94 11.45 13.47 0.10
C ALA A 94 12.23 12.21 0.52
N GLY A 95 13.20 11.83 -0.28
CA GLY A 95 14.01 10.63 -0.11
C GLY A 95 13.49 9.37 -0.80
N PHE A 96 12.29 9.43 -1.42
CA PHE A 96 11.67 8.33 -2.16
C PHE A 96 11.24 8.77 -3.57
N PRO A 97 10.98 7.81 -4.49
CA PRO A 97 10.45 8.14 -5.82
C PRO A 97 9.13 8.92 -5.73
N ALA A 98 8.93 9.87 -6.65
CA ALA A 98 7.76 10.74 -6.66
C ALA A 98 6.44 9.98 -6.88
N ASP A 99 6.49 8.86 -7.60
CA ASP A 99 5.37 7.94 -7.84
C ASP A 99 5.28 6.83 -6.80
N GLY A 100 6.24 6.77 -5.87
CA GLY A 100 6.34 5.73 -4.84
C GLY A 100 6.87 4.38 -5.33
N MET A 101 7.22 4.21 -6.61
CA MET A 101 7.59 2.90 -7.16
C MET A 101 9.10 2.64 -7.00
N LEU A 102 9.46 1.69 -6.13
CA LEU A 102 10.84 1.20 -6.02
C LEU A 102 11.11 0.11 -7.06
N ALA A 103 10.16 -0.76 -7.32
CA ALA A 103 10.20 -1.77 -8.36
C ALA A 103 8.79 -2.19 -8.77
N GLU A 104 8.61 -2.57 -10.02
CA GLU A 104 7.37 -3.11 -10.56
C GLU A 104 7.69 -4.14 -11.64
N THR A 105 6.87 -5.20 -11.75
CA THR A 105 6.96 -6.14 -12.88
C THR A 105 6.28 -5.57 -14.12
N GLY A 106 6.90 -5.83 -15.29
CA GLY A 106 6.21 -5.74 -16.58
C GLY A 106 5.44 -7.04 -16.89
N ASP A 107 4.85 -7.10 -18.08
CA ASP A 107 4.04 -8.25 -18.53
C ASP A 107 4.84 -9.57 -18.64
N ALA A 108 6.15 -9.46 -18.90
CA ALA A 108 7.04 -10.62 -19.05
C ALA A 108 7.85 -10.94 -17.80
N ASP A 109 7.79 -10.09 -16.75
CA ASP A 109 8.61 -10.24 -15.57
C ASP A 109 7.91 -11.12 -14.53
N LEU A 110 8.69 -11.98 -13.87
CA LEU A 110 8.21 -12.84 -12.79
C LEU A 110 8.44 -12.23 -11.40
N TRP A 111 9.38 -11.29 -11.28
CA TRP A 111 9.85 -10.78 -10.00
C TRP A 111 10.04 -9.27 -10.04
N ALA A 112 9.55 -8.59 -9.00
CA ALA A 112 9.94 -7.22 -8.64
C ALA A 112 10.87 -7.31 -7.43
N ILE A 113 12.08 -6.79 -7.55
CA ILE A 113 13.09 -6.82 -6.48
C ILE A 113 13.53 -5.39 -6.17
N ALA A 114 13.52 -5.02 -4.91
CA ALA A 114 14.06 -3.75 -4.43
C ALA A 114 14.65 -3.90 -3.03
N ASP A 115 15.66 -3.12 -2.75
CA ASP A 115 16.15 -2.93 -1.39
C ASP A 115 15.26 -1.89 -0.67
N ILE A 116 14.87 -2.20 0.57
CA ILE A 116 14.14 -1.30 1.44
C ILE A 116 14.98 -0.94 2.66
N ASP A 117 15.08 0.34 2.96
CA ASP A 117 15.79 0.85 4.13
C ASP A 117 14.79 1.42 5.14
N VAL A 118 14.56 0.65 6.21
CA VAL A 118 13.60 1.03 7.27
C VAL A 118 14.17 2.13 8.16
N GLU A 119 15.47 2.19 8.35
CA GLU A 119 16.11 3.25 9.13
C GLU A 119 16.01 4.59 8.39
N ALA A 120 16.25 4.58 7.06
CA ALA A 120 16.02 5.74 6.22
C ALA A 120 14.54 6.16 6.21
N LEU A 121 13.60 5.21 6.20
CA LEU A 121 12.17 5.49 6.32
C LEU A 121 11.84 6.23 7.63
N GLU A 122 12.34 5.74 8.76
CA GLU A 122 12.10 6.39 10.06
C GLU A 122 12.78 7.76 10.15
N ALA A 123 14.01 7.88 9.65
CA ALA A 123 14.73 9.15 9.59
C ALA A 123 14.00 10.19 8.71
N SER A 124 13.42 9.76 7.59
CA SER A 124 12.69 10.62 6.66
C SER A 124 11.47 11.31 7.29
N ARG A 125 10.92 10.77 8.39
CA ARG A 125 9.78 11.38 9.08
C ARG A 125 10.07 12.77 9.61
N GLY A 126 11.34 13.03 10.00
CA GLY A 126 11.78 14.36 10.45
C GLY A 126 11.90 15.39 9.34
N ALA A 127 12.20 14.94 8.11
CA ALA A 127 12.40 15.78 6.94
C ALA A 127 11.21 15.73 5.95
N ALA A 128 10.13 15.08 6.32
CA ALA A 128 8.94 14.92 5.48
C ALA A 128 8.36 16.27 5.06
N GLN A 129 8.01 16.40 3.77
CA GLN A 129 7.30 17.58 3.25
C GLN A 129 5.90 17.69 3.86
N VAL A 130 5.27 16.54 4.09
CA VAL A 130 3.95 16.41 4.71
C VAL A 130 3.96 15.30 5.77
N ALA A 131 3.18 15.50 6.82
CA ALA A 131 3.20 14.62 7.99
C ALA A 131 1.97 13.68 8.03
N ASN A 132 1.65 13.02 6.93
CA ASN A 132 0.43 12.21 6.78
C ASN A 132 0.20 11.25 7.95
N ASP A 133 1.23 10.53 8.35
CA ASP A 133 1.18 9.55 9.43
C ASP A 133 0.93 10.18 10.81
N ARG A 134 1.51 11.37 11.08
CA ARG A 134 1.33 12.11 12.33
C ARG A 134 0.03 12.89 12.37
N ASP A 135 -0.38 13.42 11.23
CA ASP A 135 -1.59 14.24 11.12
C ASP A 135 -2.86 13.40 10.97
N TRP A 136 -2.73 12.09 10.80
CA TRP A 136 -3.86 11.17 10.71
C TRP A 136 -4.96 11.40 11.77
N PRO A 137 -4.66 11.60 13.07
CA PRO A 137 -5.71 11.81 14.07
C PRO A 137 -6.50 13.10 13.87
N ARG A 138 -5.94 14.09 13.17
CA ARG A 138 -6.61 15.38 12.95
C ARG A 138 -7.90 15.24 12.13
N GLN A 139 -7.95 14.29 11.19
CA GLN A 139 -9.15 14.02 10.39
C GLN A 139 -10.34 13.50 11.21
N GLN A 140 -10.09 13.01 12.43
CA GLN A 140 -11.12 12.51 13.33
C GLN A 140 -11.74 13.59 14.20
N GLN A 141 -11.32 14.85 14.03
CA GLN A 141 -11.92 15.97 14.78
C GLN A 141 -13.38 16.16 14.37
N PRO A 142 -14.30 16.40 15.34
CA PRO A 142 -15.72 16.52 15.05
C PRO A 142 -16.06 17.58 13.99
N ALA A 143 -15.31 18.68 13.93
CA ALA A 143 -15.50 19.74 12.94
C ALA A 143 -15.22 19.28 11.49
N LEU A 144 -14.42 18.24 11.29
CA LEU A 144 -14.08 17.70 9.97
C LEU A 144 -15.02 16.58 9.53
N VAL A 145 -15.75 15.95 10.45
CA VAL A 145 -16.72 14.89 10.12
C VAL A 145 -18.12 15.41 9.87
N CYS A 146 -18.35 16.71 10.09
CA CYS A 146 -19.62 17.38 9.80
C CYS A 146 -19.52 18.08 8.44
N ALA A 147 -20.23 17.57 7.44
CA ALA A 147 -20.38 18.22 6.14
C ALA A 147 -21.77 18.88 6.03
N THR A 148 -21.81 20.09 5.50
CA THR A 148 -23.08 20.75 5.10
C THR A 148 -23.29 20.58 3.61
N VAL A 149 -24.51 20.19 3.22
CA VAL A 149 -24.91 20.14 1.81
C VAL A 149 -25.38 21.52 1.39
N ALA A 150 -24.69 22.14 0.42
CA ALA A 150 -25.16 23.34 -0.25
C ALA A 150 -25.82 22.96 -1.58
N SER A 151 -27.04 23.42 -1.81
CA SER A 151 -27.69 23.29 -3.12
C SER A 151 -27.15 24.40 -4.04
N LEU A 152 -26.47 24.01 -5.10
CA LEU A 152 -26.16 24.93 -6.20
C LEU A 152 -27.47 25.14 -6.98
N ARG A 153 -28.01 26.33 -6.94
CA ARG A 153 -29.13 26.79 -7.76
C ARG A 153 -28.62 27.38 -9.07
#